data_0dab55ad2c65b83136d9494c67b4fac7
#
_entry.id   0dab55ad2c65b83136d9494c67b4fac7
#
_cell.length_a   1.000
_cell.length_b   1.000
_cell.length_c   1.000
_cell.angle_alpha   90.00
_cell.angle_beta   90.00
_cell.angle_gamma   90.00
#
_symmetry.space_group_name_H-M   'P 1'
#
loop_
_entity.id
_entity.type
_entity.pdbx_description
1 polymer ?
#
loop_
_entity_poly.entity_id
_entity_poly.type
_entity_poly.pdbx_seq_one_letter_code
_entity_poly.pdbx_strand_id
1 'polypeptide(L)'
;MTKQIKSKNRVSYHGEVFTNEQEVNAMLDLVKDETDRIESRFLEPACGNGNFLAEILRRKLVRVKRQYTRNNLEYTKNSFLALTSIYGIDILEDNVEECRERLFKIWDKDYLTQCKEDIMDEVRTAAKYILSLIHISEPTRP
;
A
#
# COMPACT_ATOMS: atom_id res chain seq x y z
N MET A 1 -11.82 15.27 3.38
CA MET A 1 -10.58 15.96 3.74
C MET A 1 -9.67 15.04 4.56
N THR A 2 -8.44 14.90 4.14
CA THR A 2 -7.49 14.02 4.82
C THR A 2 -7.05 14.64 6.14
N LYS A 3 -7.11 13.87 7.21
CA LYS A 3 -6.70 14.33 8.52
C LYS A 3 -5.19 14.18 8.65
N GLN A 4 -4.48 15.29 8.72
CA GLN A 4 -3.02 15.30 8.75
C GLN A 4 -2.44 15.03 10.15
N ILE A 5 -3.24 15.26 11.18
CA ILE A 5 -2.79 15.11 12.57
C ILE A 5 -3.79 14.22 13.30
N LYS A 6 -3.33 13.11 13.87
CA LYS A 6 -4.18 12.19 14.63
C LYS A 6 -4.57 12.74 15.99
N SER A 7 -3.59 13.28 16.71
CA SER A 7 -3.84 13.98 17.97
C SER A 7 -2.66 14.87 18.30
N LYS A 8 -2.90 15.90 19.13
CA LYS A 8 -1.84 16.80 19.57
C LYS A 8 -0.79 16.07 20.39
N ASN A 9 -1.21 15.14 21.23
CA ASN A 9 -0.28 14.37 22.07
C ASN A 9 0.63 13.47 21.24
N ARG A 10 0.08 12.82 20.21
CA ARG A 10 0.86 11.96 19.31
C ARG A 10 1.84 12.79 18.49
N VAL A 11 1.42 13.95 17.99
CA VAL A 11 2.30 14.85 17.24
C VAL A 11 3.47 15.32 18.11
N SER A 12 3.19 15.75 19.34
CA SER A 12 4.24 16.25 20.22
C SER A 12 5.19 15.15 20.69
N TYR A 13 4.70 13.92 20.84
CA TYR A 13 5.48 12.77 21.31
C TYR A 13 6.27 12.07 20.20
N HIS A 14 5.67 11.91 19.03
CA HIS A 14 6.23 11.10 17.94
C HIS A 14 6.47 11.89 16.64
N GLY A 15 6.11 13.16 16.59
CA GLY A 15 6.21 13.96 15.37
C GLY A 15 5.26 13.46 14.28
N GLU A 16 4.11 12.92 14.66
CA GLU A 16 3.21 12.22 13.74
C GLU A 16 2.31 13.19 12.97
N VAL A 17 2.75 13.53 11.75
CA VAL A 17 2.00 14.37 10.83
C VAL A 17 1.88 13.63 9.50
N PHE A 18 0.65 13.43 9.03
CA PHE A 18 0.42 12.74 7.77
C PHE A 18 0.39 13.70 6.60
N THR A 19 1.06 13.34 5.51
CA THR A 19 1.07 14.10 4.28
C THR A 19 -0.28 13.97 3.57
N ASN A 20 -0.84 15.07 3.06
CA ASN A 20 -2.12 15.02 2.35
C ASN A 20 -1.97 14.46 0.94
N GLU A 21 -3.10 14.12 0.30
CA GLU A 21 -3.13 13.51 -1.03
C GLU A 21 -2.45 14.34 -2.11
N GLN A 22 -2.66 15.65 -2.12
CA GLN A 22 -2.09 16.53 -3.13
C GLN A 22 -0.57 16.55 -3.05
N GLU A 23 -0.03 16.60 -1.84
CA GLU A 23 1.40 16.58 -1.60
C GLU A 23 1.99 15.21 -1.98
N VAL A 24 1.30 14.12 -1.62
CA VAL A 24 1.71 12.76 -1.98
C VAL A 24 1.81 12.64 -3.50
N ASN A 25 0.78 13.05 -4.21
CA ASN A 25 0.77 12.97 -5.67
C ASN A 25 1.88 13.81 -6.29
N ALA A 26 2.09 15.03 -5.80
CA ALA A 26 3.15 15.90 -6.30
C ALA A 26 4.53 15.29 -6.10
N MET A 27 4.77 14.71 -4.92
CA MET A 27 6.05 14.08 -4.63
C MET A 27 6.28 12.81 -5.46
N LEU A 28 5.25 11.99 -5.62
CA LEU A 28 5.36 10.77 -6.42
C LEU A 28 5.48 11.04 -7.91
N ASP A 29 4.96 12.17 -8.39
CA ASP A 29 5.15 12.57 -9.78
C ASP A 29 6.63 12.80 -10.13
N LEU A 30 7.45 13.13 -9.13
CA LEU A 30 8.90 13.27 -9.32
C LEU A 30 9.57 11.93 -9.63
N VAL A 31 8.96 10.82 -9.19
CA VAL A 31 9.47 9.45 -9.42
C VAL A 31 8.44 8.63 -10.19
N LYS A 32 7.73 9.29 -11.09
CA LYS A 32 6.63 8.68 -11.85
C LYS A 32 7.04 7.38 -12.56
N ASP A 33 8.21 7.37 -13.17
CA ASP A 33 8.70 6.20 -13.90
C ASP A 33 8.82 4.99 -12.98
N GLU A 34 9.25 5.19 -11.74
CA GLU A 34 9.38 4.11 -10.76
C GLU A 34 8.01 3.65 -10.25
N THR A 35 7.05 4.55 -10.07
CA THR A 35 5.70 4.16 -9.65
C THR A 35 4.92 3.49 -10.78
N ASP A 36 5.31 3.68 -12.02
CA ASP A 36 4.72 3.02 -13.19
C ASP A 36 5.30 1.62 -13.41
N ARG A 37 6.36 1.25 -12.71
CA ARG A 37 6.97 -0.09 -12.80
C ARG A 37 6.46 -0.97 -11.68
N ILE A 38 5.93 -2.13 -12.05
CA ILE A 38 5.32 -3.06 -11.09
C ILE A 38 6.33 -3.52 -10.04
N GLU A 39 7.55 -3.84 -10.46
CA GLU A 39 8.56 -4.44 -9.60
C GLU A 39 9.46 -3.44 -8.85
N SER A 40 9.38 -2.15 -9.14
CA SER A 40 10.20 -1.15 -8.43
C SER A 40 9.89 -1.11 -6.96
N ARG A 41 10.92 -1.21 -6.13
CA ARG A 41 10.76 -1.30 -4.68
C ARG A 41 10.67 0.07 -4.02
N PHE A 42 9.75 0.18 -3.08
CA PHE A 42 9.57 1.38 -2.27
C PHE A 42 9.60 0.99 -0.80
N LEU A 43 10.37 1.73 -0.02
CA LEU A 43 10.37 1.60 1.44
C LEU A 43 9.97 2.93 2.06
N GLU A 44 8.93 2.90 2.87
CA GLU A 44 8.51 4.05 3.66
C GLU A 44 8.82 3.78 5.13
N PRO A 45 9.90 4.35 5.69
CA PRO A 45 10.32 4.06 7.06
C PRO A 45 9.42 4.67 8.13
N ALA A 46 8.52 5.56 7.75
CA ALA A 46 7.52 6.15 8.63
C ALA A 46 6.20 6.16 7.85
N CYS A 47 5.63 4.96 7.63
CA CYS A 47 4.52 4.80 6.70
C CYS A 47 3.23 5.47 7.16
N GLY A 48 3.10 5.77 8.45
CA GLY A 48 1.89 6.34 9.00
C GLY A 48 0.68 5.46 8.67
N ASN A 49 -0.39 6.08 8.18
CA ASN A 49 -1.58 5.34 7.74
C ASN A 49 -1.51 4.88 6.28
N GLY A 50 -0.35 5.02 5.64
CA GLY A 50 -0.13 4.50 4.30
C GLY A 50 -0.49 5.43 3.15
N ASN A 51 -0.49 6.76 3.35
CA ASN A 51 -0.83 7.69 2.27
C ASN A 51 0.06 7.53 1.04
N PHE A 52 1.39 7.45 1.22
CA PHE A 52 2.31 7.25 0.11
C PHE A 52 2.16 5.84 -0.48
N LEU A 53 2.15 4.82 0.36
CA LEU A 53 2.07 3.44 -0.10
C LEU A 53 0.76 3.16 -0.82
N ALA A 54 -0.34 3.74 -0.36
CA ALA A 54 -1.64 3.60 -1.01
C ALA A 54 -1.61 4.14 -2.44
N GLU A 55 -1.04 5.33 -2.64
CA GLU A 55 -0.97 5.92 -3.97
C GLU A 55 0.02 5.17 -4.87
N ILE A 56 1.15 4.73 -4.32
CA ILE A 56 2.09 3.89 -5.07
C ILE A 56 1.40 2.62 -5.55
N LEU A 57 0.67 1.96 -4.67
CA LEU A 57 -0.06 0.74 -5.02
C LEU A 57 -1.09 1.00 -6.12
N ARG A 58 -1.87 2.08 -6.00
CA ARG A 58 -2.85 2.44 -7.03
C ARG A 58 -2.19 2.61 -8.39
N ARG A 59 -1.07 3.32 -8.45
CA ARG A 59 -0.32 3.54 -9.70
C ARG A 59 0.19 2.23 -10.30
N LYS A 60 0.74 1.36 -9.46
CA LYS A 60 1.22 0.05 -9.91
C LYS A 60 0.08 -0.83 -10.42
N LEU A 61 -1.05 -0.83 -9.73
CA LEU A 61 -2.21 -1.63 -10.15
C LEU A 61 -2.83 -1.13 -11.47
N VAL A 62 -2.78 0.16 -11.74
CA VAL A 62 -3.16 0.68 -13.06
C VAL A 62 -2.29 0.05 -14.14
N ARG A 63 -0.99 -0.08 -13.90
CA ARG A 63 -0.07 -0.71 -14.84
C ARG A 63 -0.36 -2.20 -15.00
N VAL A 64 -0.63 -2.90 -13.92
CA VAL A 64 -0.98 -4.32 -13.95
C VAL A 64 -2.23 -4.55 -14.81
N LYS A 65 -3.27 -3.75 -14.60
CA LYS A 65 -4.50 -3.83 -15.40
C LYS A 65 -4.21 -3.61 -16.87
N ARG A 66 -3.41 -2.61 -17.18
CA ARG A 66 -3.10 -2.24 -18.55
C ARG A 66 -2.42 -3.37 -19.32
N GLN A 67 -1.52 -4.10 -18.66
CA GLN A 67 -0.73 -5.15 -19.28
C GLN A 67 -1.39 -6.52 -19.25
N TYR A 68 -2.17 -6.83 -18.23
CA TYR A 68 -2.62 -8.19 -17.94
C TYR A 68 -4.13 -8.36 -17.82
N THR A 69 -4.91 -7.45 -18.40
CA THR A 69 -6.37 -7.45 -18.27
C THR A 69 -7.05 -8.67 -18.88
N ARG A 70 -6.38 -9.38 -19.80
CA ARG A 70 -6.98 -10.51 -20.53
C ARG A 70 -6.70 -11.87 -19.89
N ASN A 71 -5.90 -11.93 -18.84
CA ASN A 71 -5.50 -13.18 -18.22
C ASN A 71 -5.52 -13.03 -16.71
N ASN A 72 -6.49 -13.63 -16.05
CA ASN A 72 -6.67 -13.48 -14.60
C ASN A 72 -5.50 -14.05 -13.80
N LEU A 73 -4.87 -15.11 -14.27
CA LEU A 73 -3.70 -15.68 -13.59
C LEU A 73 -2.52 -14.71 -13.65
N GLU A 74 -2.23 -14.15 -14.82
CA GLU A 74 -1.15 -13.17 -14.98
C GLU A 74 -1.45 -11.88 -14.25
N TYR A 75 -2.70 -11.42 -14.27
CA TYR A 75 -3.12 -10.27 -13.48
C TYR A 75 -2.86 -10.49 -11.99
N THR A 76 -3.32 -11.62 -11.45
CA THR A 76 -3.17 -11.94 -10.03
C THR A 76 -1.69 -12.00 -9.63
N LYS A 77 -0.89 -12.69 -10.42
CA LYS A 77 0.53 -12.84 -10.20
C LYS A 77 1.24 -11.48 -10.16
N ASN A 78 0.94 -10.62 -11.10
CA ASN A 78 1.56 -9.29 -11.19
C ASN A 78 1.01 -8.32 -10.14
N SER A 79 -0.24 -8.48 -9.74
CA SER A 79 -0.79 -7.71 -8.62
C SER A 79 -0.08 -8.07 -7.31
N PHE A 80 0.30 -9.33 -7.12
CA PHE A 80 1.11 -9.76 -5.98
C PHE A 80 2.52 -9.17 -6.05
N LEU A 81 3.10 -9.12 -7.24
CA LEU A 81 4.40 -8.49 -7.43
C LEU A 81 4.36 -7.01 -7.01
N ALA A 82 3.28 -6.31 -7.36
CA ALA A 82 3.06 -4.95 -6.89
C ALA A 82 3.01 -4.87 -5.36
N LEU A 83 2.25 -5.75 -4.72
CA LEU A 83 2.17 -5.78 -3.26
C LEU A 83 3.53 -6.03 -2.61
N THR A 84 4.28 -6.99 -3.12
CA THR A 84 5.57 -7.38 -2.54
C THR A 84 6.67 -6.35 -2.75
N SER A 85 6.44 -5.34 -3.57
CA SER A 85 7.43 -4.30 -3.88
C SER A 85 7.34 -3.08 -2.97
N ILE A 86 6.33 -2.99 -2.12
CA ILE A 86 6.10 -1.83 -1.25
C ILE A 86 6.20 -2.24 0.22
N TYR A 87 7.08 -1.57 0.95
CA TYR A 87 7.39 -1.91 2.34
C TYR A 87 7.10 -0.72 3.24
N GLY A 88 6.52 -0.99 4.41
CA GLY A 88 6.19 0.06 5.36
C GLY A 88 6.62 -0.30 6.77
N ILE A 89 7.17 0.68 7.48
CA ILE A 89 7.53 0.58 8.89
C ILE A 89 6.94 1.77 9.62
N ASP A 90 6.48 1.55 10.84
CA ASP A 90 6.07 2.62 11.73
C ASP A 90 6.27 2.18 13.17
N ILE A 91 6.55 3.13 14.06
CA ILE A 91 6.71 2.83 15.49
C ILE A 91 5.38 2.58 16.17
N LEU A 92 4.27 3.01 15.57
CA LEU A 92 2.93 2.86 16.12
C LEU A 92 2.20 1.72 15.41
N GLU A 93 1.87 0.69 16.16
CA GLU A 93 1.24 -0.52 15.62
C GLU A 93 -0.11 -0.23 14.96
N ASP A 94 -0.90 0.68 15.52
CA ASP A 94 -2.20 1.03 14.94
C ASP A 94 -2.06 1.67 13.55
N ASN A 95 -0.99 2.43 13.30
CA ASN A 95 -0.70 2.96 11.98
C ASN A 95 -0.37 1.85 10.98
N VAL A 96 0.41 0.87 11.41
CA VAL A 96 0.77 -0.28 10.56
C VAL A 96 -0.48 -1.08 10.21
N GLU A 97 -1.34 -1.34 11.17
CA GLU A 97 -2.60 -2.05 10.94
C GLU A 97 -3.53 -1.30 9.99
N GLU A 98 -3.67 0.00 10.18
CA GLU A 98 -4.45 0.86 9.31
C GLU A 98 -3.90 0.85 7.88
N CYS A 99 -2.58 0.92 7.75
CA CYS A 99 -1.90 0.84 6.46
C CYS A 99 -2.18 -0.48 5.75
N ARG A 100 -2.02 -1.61 6.45
CA ARG A 100 -2.31 -2.94 5.92
C ARG A 100 -3.74 -3.06 5.41
N GLU A 101 -4.68 -2.62 6.21
CA GLU A 101 -6.10 -2.66 5.86
C GLU A 101 -6.40 -1.82 4.64
N ARG A 102 -5.84 -0.63 4.59
CA ARG A 102 -6.02 0.29 3.48
C ARG A 102 -5.46 -0.28 2.17
N LEU A 103 -4.26 -0.83 2.22
CA LEU A 103 -3.64 -1.45 1.05
C LEU A 103 -4.40 -2.69 0.58
N PHE A 104 -4.88 -3.49 1.53
CA PHE A 104 -5.70 -4.65 1.17
C PHE A 104 -6.97 -4.22 0.46
N LYS A 105 -7.67 -3.21 0.96
CA LYS A 105 -8.91 -2.73 0.33
C LYS A 105 -8.66 -2.24 -1.10
N ILE A 106 -7.56 -1.56 -1.33
CA ILE A 106 -7.19 -1.09 -2.68
C ILE A 106 -6.94 -2.29 -3.61
N TRP A 107 -6.13 -3.24 -3.17
CA TRP A 107 -5.83 -4.45 -3.94
C TRP A 107 -7.09 -5.28 -4.20
N ASP A 108 -7.89 -5.51 -3.16
CA ASP A 108 -9.07 -6.36 -3.20
C ASP A 108 -10.14 -5.83 -4.14
N LYS A 109 -10.36 -4.53 -4.11
CA LYS A 109 -11.32 -3.88 -5.03
C LYS A 109 -10.97 -4.18 -6.49
N ASP A 110 -9.70 -4.06 -6.85
CA ASP A 110 -9.24 -4.34 -8.20
C ASP A 110 -9.31 -5.83 -8.53
N TYR A 111 -8.92 -6.69 -7.57
CA TYR A 111 -8.98 -8.13 -7.74
C TYR A 111 -10.41 -8.61 -7.99
N LEU A 112 -11.35 -8.19 -7.17
CA LEU A 112 -12.76 -8.58 -7.30
C LEU A 112 -13.36 -8.10 -8.62
N THR A 113 -12.97 -6.91 -9.07
CA THR A 113 -13.45 -6.36 -10.33
C THR A 113 -12.86 -7.11 -11.53
N GLN A 114 -11.57 -7.42 -11.46
CA GLN A 114 -10.86 -8.07 -12.58
C GLN A 114 -11.20 -9.54 -12.72
N CYS A 115 -11.21 -10.27 -11.62
CA CYS A 115 -11.33 -11.73 -11.66
C CYS A 115 -12.75 -12.26 -11.61
N LYS A 116 -13.71 -11.45 -11.19
CA LYS A 116 -15.16 -11.74 -11.20
C LYS A 116 -15.52 -13.19 -10.84
N GLU A 117 -15.57 -14.06 -11.86
CA GLU A 117 -15.97 -15.46 -11.70
C GLU A 117 -14.85 -16.37 -11.20
N ASP A 118 -13.60 -15.88 -11.26
CA ASP A 118 -12.42 -16.64 -10.85
C ASP A 118 -11.89 -16.20 -9.49
N ILE A 119 -12.73 -15.61 -8.66
CA ILE A 119 -12.35 -15.17 -7.33
C ILE A 119 -12.06 -16.36 -6.44
N MET A 120 -10.87 -16.34 -5.79
CA MET A 120 -10.45 -17.39 -4.87
C MET A 120 -10.14 -16.80 -3.50
N ASP A 121 -10.75 -17.36 -2.46
CA ASP A 121 -10.50 -16.91 -1.09
C ASP A 121 -9.06 -17.12 -0.67
N GLU A 122 -8.42 -18.17 -1.16
CA GLU A 122 -7.00 -18.45 -0.91
C GLU A 122 -6.09 -17.33 -1.43
N VAL A 123 -6.43 -16.76 -2.59
CA VAL A 123 -5.70 -15.63 -3.16
C VAL A 123 -5.85 -14.39 -2.28
N ARG A 124 -7.06 -14.12 -1.82
CA ARG A 124 -7.34 -12.99 -0.94
C ARG A 124 -6.62 -13.14 0.41
N THR A 125 -6.63 -14.34 0.96
CA THR A 125 -5.91 -14.65 2.19
C THR A 125 -4.41 -14.48 2.01
N ALA A 126 -3.88 -14.92 0.88
CA ALA A 126 -2.46 -14.75 0.56
C ALA A 126 -2.07 -13.27 0.49
N ALA A 127 -2.91 -12.42 -0.09
CA ALA A 127 -2.67 -10.99 -0.14
C ALA A 127 -2.56 -10.38 1.27
N LYS A 128 -3.48 -10.74 2.15
CA LYS A 128 -3.43 -10.29 3.56
C LYS A 128 -2.17 -10.75 4.26
N TYR A 129 -1.77 -11.98 4.02
CA TYR A 129 -0.56 -12.55 4.61
C TYR A 129 0.69 -11.81 4.14
N ILE A 130 0.79 -11.53 2.84
CA ILE A 130 1.89 -10.74 2.28
C ILE A 130 1.97 -9.38 2.97
N LEU A 131 0.85 -8.69 3.08
CA LEU A 131 0.81 -7.37 3.73
C LEU A 131 1.25 -7.44 5.19
N SER A 132 0.95 -8.53 5.88
CA SER A 132 1.38 -8.72 7.27
C SER A 132 2.88 -8.91 7.42
N LEU A 133 3.56 -9.35 6.36
CA LEU A 133 5.00 -9.58 6.38
C LEU A 133 5.82 -8.34 6.03
N ILE A 134 5.28 -7.46 5.19
CA ILE A 134 6.03 -6.34 4.63
C ILE A 134 5.67 -4.98 5.26
N HIS A 135 4.69 -4.97 6.16
CA HIS A 135 4.34 -3.78 6.94
C HIS A 135 4.43 -4.14 8.40
N ILE A 136 5.42 -3.60 9.09
CA ILE A 136 5.72 -3.98 10.47
C ILE A 136 5.86 -2.75 11.35
N SER A 137 5.54 -2.92 12.62
CA SER A 137 5.82 -1.91 13.63
C SER A 137 7.23 -2.10 14.17
N GLU A 138 7.94 -1.01 14.40
CA GLU A 138 9.24 -1.10 15.02
C GLU A 138 9.10 -1.53 16.49
N PRO A 139 9.96 -2.46 16.97
CA PRO A 139 9.93 -2.84 18.37
C PRO A 139 10.26 -1.62 19.23
N THR A 140 9.45 -1.39 20.25
CA THR A 140 9.77 -0.39 21.26
C THR A 140 10.94 -0.90 22.07
N ARG A 141 11.97 -0.06 22.21
CA ARG A 141 13.08 -0.41 23.11
C ARG A 141 12.61 -0.35 24.55
N PRO A 142 13.03 -1.30 25.39
CA PRO A 142 12.72 -1.27 26.81
C PRO A 142 13.30 -0.05 27.50
#